data_a295dbc8e759a47dada7d8e15636039f
#
_entry.id   a295dbc8e759a47dada7d8e15636039f
#
_cell.length_a   1.000
_cell.length_b   1.000
_cell.length_c   1.000
_cell.angle_alpha   90.00
_cell.angle_beta   90.00
_cell.angle_gamma   90.00
#
_symmetry.space_group_name_H-M   'P 1'
#
loop_
_entity.id
_entity.type
_entity.pdbx_description
1 polymer ?
#
loop_
_entity_poly.entity_id
_entity_poly.type
_entity_poly.pdbx_seq_one_letter_code
_entity_poly.pdbx_strand_id
1 'polypeptide(L)'
;ADLPTPFVNEATELYSTSKLFSQQLSAQEATNFMNYSLGLSSGNQKKLANGNSLGYIISANYKRDNDFYQDVLFGEYQKRDAAEAYEMGAATLRSGAYTTENTLISGLVGIAYKTQNAKYKLSVLGLQNGEKKTAKINTVSDPTADDFTPRLISDYTAFNDNLEYGQRSLTNILLNGTHYFGDTQWKLDWKLSP
;
A
#
# COMPACT_ATOMS: atom_id res chain seq x y z
N ALA A 1 -5.66 25.19 -10.52
CA ALA A 1 -5.66 26.39 -9.68
C ALA A 1 -4.21 26.69 -9.33
N ASP A 2 -3.74 27.90 -9.65
CA ASP A 2 -2.40 28.34 -9.34
C ASP A 2 -2.30 28.59 -7.83
N LEU A 3 -1.22 28.13 -7.22
CA LEU A 3 -0.99 28.35 -5.79
C LEU A 3 -0.60 29.81 -5.55
N PRO A 4 -1.12 30.48 -4.50
CA PRO A 4 -0.74 31.84 -4.16
C PRO A 4 0.76 31.95 -3.89
N THR A 5 1.36 33.05 -4.33
CA THR A 5 2.82 33.27 -4.15
C THR A 5 3.08 34.15 -2.91
N PRO A 6 4.17 33.90 -2.16
CA PRO A 6 4.45 34.62 -0.91
C PRO A 6 4.87 36.08 -1.09
N PHE A 7 5.07 36.54 -2.32
CA PHE A 7 5.65 37.85 -2.65
C PHE A 7 4.64 38.92 -3.08
N VAL A 8 3.34 38.64 -3.05
CA VAL A 8 2.27 39.52 -3.47
C VAL A 8 1.22 39.62 -2.35
N ASN A 9 0.20 40.45 -2.53
CA ASN A 9 -0.92 40.63 -1.57
C ASN A 9 -1.69 39.34 -1.19
N GLU A 10 -1.23 38.20 -1.66
CA GLU A 10 -1.79 36.87 -1.44
C GLU A 10 -1.18 36.15 -0.21
N ALA A 11 -0.28 36.81 0.53
CA ALA A 11 0.37 36.18 1.70
C ALA A 11 -0.63 35.73 2.76
N THR A 12 -1.75 36.44 2.93
CA THR A 12 -2.82 36.06 3.86
C THR A 12 -3.54 34.80 3.39
N GLU A 13 -3.76 34.67 2.08
CA GLU A 13 -4.41 33.51 1.48
C GLU A 13 -3.50 32.28 1.53
N LEU A 14 -2.20 32.45 1.25
CA LEU A 14 -1.20 31.41 1.42
C LEU A 14 -1.11 30.93 2.88
N TYR A 15 -1.14 31.86 3.83
CA TYR A 15 -1.15 31.53 5.25
C TYR A 15 -2.42 30.77 5.68
N SER A 16 -3.58 31.18 5.20
CA SER A 16 -4.84 30.46 5.47
C SER A 16 -4.84 29.07 4.85
N THR A 17 -4.31 28.93 3.66
CA THR A 17 -4.16 27.65 2.96
C THR A 17 -3.15 26.74 3.68
N SER A 18 -2.03 27.28 4.17
CA SER A 18 -1.03 26.50 4.90
C SER A 18 -1.57 25.91 6.20
N LYS A 19 -2.53 26.57 6.85
CA LYS A 19 -3.21 26.04 8.04
C LYS A 19 -4.11 24.83 7.78
N LEU A 20 -4.49 24.58 6.55
CA LEU A 20 -5.27 23.39 6.18
C LEU A 20 -4.42 22.10 6.18
N PHE A 21 -3.09 22.25 6.08
CA PHE A 21 -2.18 21.11 6.20
C PHE A 21 -1.96 20.74 7.65
N SER A 22 -1.76 19.44 7.91
CA SER A 22 -1.38 18.97 9.22
C SER A 22 -0.05 19.61 9.64
N GLN A 23 -0.01 20.21 10.80
CA GLN A 23 1.22 20.81 11.37
C GLN A 23 2.11 19.76 12.04
N GLN A 24 1.64 18.53 12.13
CA GLN A 24 2.39 17.44 12.74
C GLN A 24 3.35 16.85 11.72
N LEU A 25 4.61 17.23 11.83
CA LEU A 25 5.70 16.77 10.96
C LEU A 25 6.60 15.71 11.64
N SER A 26 6.33 15.40 12.90
CA SER A 26 7.09 14.41 13.67
C SER A 26 6.28 13.14 13.92
N ALA A 27 6.99 12.01 13.96
CA ALA A 27 6.41 10.73 14.35
C ALA A 27 6.02 10.74 15.83
N GLN A 28 4.82 10.26 16.14
CA GLN A 28 4.33 10.12 17.52
C GLN A 28 4.18 8.64 17.86
N GLU A 29 4.50 8.32 19.11
CA GLU A 29 4.25 6.98 19.63
C GLU A 29 2.76 6.77 19.86
N ALA A 30 2.26 5.64 19.39
CA ALA A 30 0.88 5.22 19.56
C ALA A 30 0.82 3.72 19.83
N THR A 31 -0.14 3.31 20.67
CA THR A 31 -0.43 1.89 20.84
C THR A 31 -1.38 1.44 19.73
N ASN A 32 -0.95 0.49 18.92
CA ASN A 32 -1.77 -0.10 17.89
C ASN A 32 -2.60 -1.26 18.44
N PHE A 33 -3.81 -1.40 17.92
CA PHE A 33 -4.61 -2.59 18.11
C PHE A 33 -4.02 -3.76 17.31
N MET A 34 -4.39 -4.99 17.67
CA MET A 34 -3.94 -6.20 16.96
C MET A 34 -4.29 -6.14 15.46
N ASN A 35 -3.54 -6.87 14.66
CA ASN A 35 -3.85 -7.12 13.26
C ASN A 35 -5.15 -7.90 13.15
N TYR A 36 -6.05 -7.47 12.27
CA TYR A 36 -7.33 -8.13 12.10
C TYR A 36 -7.84 -8.08 10.68
N SER A 37 -8.67 -9.05 10.36
CA SER A 37 -9.35 -9.16 9.07
C SER A 37 -10.80 -9.56 9.29
N LEU A 38 -11.72 -8.85 8.65
CA LEU A 38 -13.14 -9.11 8.66
C LEU A 38 -13.60 -9.35 7.22
N GLY A 39 -14.25 -10.48 6.99
CA GLY A 39 -14.82 -10.82 5.68
C GLY A 39 -16.28 -11.20 5.81
N LEU A 40 -17.09 -10.65 4.92
CA LEU A 40 -18.50 -11.01 4.80
C LEU A 40 -18.77 -11.41 3.35
N SER A 41 -19.43 -12.55 3.14
CA SER A 41 -19.83 -12.98 1.82
C SER A 41 -21.21 -13.61 1.85
N SER A 42 -21.96 -13.37 0.78
CA SER A 42 -23.27 -13.98 0.56
C SER A 42 -23.40 -14.31 -0.91
N GLY A 43 -24.00 -15.44 -1.20
CA GLY A 43 -24.27 -15.86 -2.57
C GLY A 43 -25.38 -16.92 -2.61
N ASN A 44 -26.13 -16.90 -3.69
CA ASN A 44 -27.17 -17.88 -3.90
C ASN A 44 -27.37 -18.14 -5.39
N GLN A 45 -27.96 -19.26 -5.71
CA GLN A 45 -28.35 -19.64 -7.06
C GLN A 45 -29.78 -20.15 -7.07
N LYS A 46 -30.61 -19.60 -7.95
CA LYS A 46 -32.01 -20.01 -8.13
C LYS A 46 -32.25 -20.61 -9.51
N LYS A 47 -32.86 -21.76 -9.58
CA LYS A 47 -33.39 -22.30 -10.82
C LYS A 47 -34.68 -21.59 -11.18
N LEU A 48 -34.81 -21.18 -12.43
CA LEU A 48 -35.98 -20.53 -13.00
C LEU A 48 -36.92 -21.58 -13.61
N ALA A 49 -38.20 -21.24 -13.77
CA ALA A 49 -39.19 -22.13 -14.31
C ALA A 49 -38.90 -22.63 -15.74
N ASN A 50 -38.10 -21.88 -16.50
CA ASN A 50 -37.65 -22.24 -17.85
C ASN A 50 -36.39 -23.14 -17.89
N GLY A 51 -35.96 -23.72 -16.76
CA GLY A 51 -34.81 -24.58 -16.63
C GLY A 51 -33.45 -23.83 -16.53
N ASN A 52 -33.43 -22.52 -16.70
CA ASN A 52 -32.24 -21.70 -16.55
C ASN A 52 -31.89 -21.48 -15.07
N SER A 53 -30.70 -20.96 -14.80
CA SER A 53 -30.29 -20.63 -13.44
C SER A 53 -29.72 -19.21 -13.38
N LEU A 54 -30.09 -18.48 -12.34
CA LEU A 54 -29.56 -17.18 -11.98
C LEU A 54 -28.85 -17.28 -10.65
N GLY A 55 -27.60 -16.84 -10.59
CA GLY A 55 -26.80 -16.82 -9.38
C GLY A 55 -26.23 -15.44 -9.12
N TYR A 56 -25.96 -15.14 -7.86
CA TYR A 56 -25.24 -13.95 -7.45
C TYR A 56 -24.22 -14.27 -6.35
N ILE A 57 -23.23 -13.42 -6.25
CA ILE A 57 -22.27 -13.39 -5.15
C ILE A 57 -21.98 -11.94 -4.79
N ILE A 58 -21.94 -11.66 -3.49
CA ILE A 58 -21.52 -10.38 -2.93
C ILE A 58 -20.54 -10.68 -1.83
N SER A 59 -19.41 -9.99 -1.83
CA SER A 59 -18.39 -10.14 -0.80
C SER A 59 -17.78 -8.79 -0.47
N ALA A 60 -17.50 -8.57 0.79
CA ALA A 60 -16.78 -7.40 1.29
C ALA A 60 -15.72 -7.86 2.30
N ASN A 61 -14.53 -7.28 2.22
CA ASN A 61 -13.44 -7.57 3.15
C ASN A 61 -12.81 -6.28 3.62
N TYR A 62 -12.45 -6.26 4.88
CA TYR A 62 -11.64 -5.23 5.51
C TYR A 62 -10.48 -5.91 6.23
N LYS A 63 -9.26 -5.41 6.00
CA LYS A 63 -8.07 -5.94 6.65
C LYS A 63 -7.20 -4.77 7.13
N ARG A 64 -6.69 -4.87 8.34
CA ARG A 64 -5.73 -3.93 8.90
C ARG A 64 -4.56 -4.69 9.50
N ASP A 65 -3.37 -4.40 9.02
CA ASP A 65 -2.10 -4.92 9.49
C ASP A 65 -1.21 -3.78 9.97
N ASN A 66 -0.55 -3.98 11.10
CA ASN A 66 0.45 -3.07 11.63
C ASN A 66 1.71 -3.88 11.90
N ASP A 67 2.81 -3.47 11.32
CA ASP A 67 4.13 -4.05 11.53
C ASP A 67 5.02 -2.99 12.18
N PHE A 68 5.67 -3.35 13.26
CA PHE A 68 6.60 -2.49 13.98
C PHE A 68 7.96 -3.18 14.09
N TYR A 69 8.98 -2.49 13.68
CA TYR A 69 10.37 -2.93 13.76
C TYR A 69 11.15 -1.94 14.61
N GLN A 70 11.68 -2.43 15.71
CA GLN A 70 12.53 -1.69 16.64
C GLN A 70 13.99 -2.06 16.40
N ASP A 71 14.88 -1.16 16.73
CA ASP A 71 16.34 -1.36 16.68
C ASP A 71 16.84 -1.81 15.29
N VAL A 72 16.26 -1.22 14.25
CA VAL A 72 16.68 -1.48 12.87
C VAL A 72 18.02 -0.81 12.61
N LEU A 73 18.95 -1.54 12.01
CA LEU A 73 20.27 -1.05 11.65
C LEU A 73 20.49 -1.17 10.13
N PHE A 74 20.84 -0.06 9.49
CA PHE A 74 21.26 0.00 8.09
C PHE A 74 22.64 0.61 7.99
N GLY A 75 23.53 -0.01 7.23
CA GLY A 75 24.89 0.50 7.03
C GLY A 75 25.24 0.62 5.55
N GLU A 76 25.85 1.72 5.18
CA GLU A 76 26.58 1.88 3.93
C GLU A 76 28.06 1.76 4.23
N TYR A 77 28.76 0.87 3.52
CA TYR A 77 30.16 0.56 3.76
C TYR A 77 31.00 0.84 2.52
N GLN A 78 32.18 1.36 2.73
CA GLN A 78 33.13 1.64 1.67
C GLN A 78 34.55 1.16 2.05
N LYS A 79 35.36 0.87 1.03
CA LYS A 79 36.78 0.61 1.25
C LYS A 79 37.46 1.91 1.67
N ARG A 80 38.23 1.89 2.76
CA ARG A 80 39.04 3.04 3.20
C ARG A 80 40.33 3.12 2.41
N ASP A 81 40.86 4.34 2.24
CA ASP A 81 42.05 4.63 1.42
C ASP A 81 43.37 4.10 2.00
N ALA A 82 43.37 3.59 3.23
CA ALA A 82 44.54 2.98 3.81
C ALA A 82 44.91 1.71 3.04
N ALA A 83 46.10 1.66 2.45
CA ALA A 83 46.57 0.54 1.62
C ALA A 83 46.60 -0.81 2.36
N GLU A 84 46.57 -0.79 3.67
CA GLU A 84 46.60 -1.96 4.56
C GLU A 84 45.22 -2.36 5.10
N ALA A 85 44.16 -1.58 4.81
CA ALA A 85 42.82 -1.89 5.28
C ALA A 85 42.13 -2.91 4.37
N TYR A 86 42.05 -4.14 4.82
CA TYR A 86 41.30 -5.21 4.14
C TYR A 86 39.81 -5.17 4.45
N GLU A 87 39.37 -4.43 5.46
CA GLU A 87 38.01 -4.32 5.92
C GLU A 87 37.31 -3.08 5.35
N MET A 88 36.01 -3.22 5.12
CA MET A 88 35.16 -2.10 4.73
C MET A 88 34.85 -1.27 5.97
N GLY A 89 35.04 0.06 5.87
CA GLY A 89 34.59 0.98 6.90
C GLY A 89 33.16 1.46 6.66
N ALA A 90 32.41 1.69 7.71
CA ALA A 90 31.10 2.29 7.58
C ALA A 90 31.23 3.74 7.10
N ALA A 91 30.57 4.08 6.01
CA ALA A 91 30.43 5.45 5.53
C ALA A 91 29.24 6.15 6.17
N THR A 92 28.17 5.41 6.37
CA THR A 92 26.97 5.92 7.04
C THR A 92 26.33 4.77 7.80
N LEU A 93 25.97 5.01 9.03
CA LEU A 93 25.13 4.11 9.82
C LEU A 93 23.80 4.79 10.14
N ARG A 94 22.72 4.03 9.99
CA ARG A 94 21.37 4.46 10.33
C ARG A 94 20.76 3.46 11.29
N SER A 95 20.28 3.95 12.42
CA SER A 95 19.56 3.14 13.42
C SER A 95 18.25 3.76 13.78
N GLY A 96 17.27 2.96 14.16
CA GLY A 96 15.98 3.51 14.55
C GLY A 96 14.86 2.50 14.55
N ALA A 97 13.66 3.02 14.46
CA ALA A 97 12.44 2.21 14.40
C ALA A 97 11.57 2.65 13.22
N TYR A 98 10.85 1.70 12.64
CA TYR A 98 9.83 2.03 11.66
C TYR A 98 8.57 1.20 11.84
N THR A 99 7.47 1.80 11.42
CA THR A 99 6.14 1.20 11.46
C THR A 99 5.53 1.25 10.07
N THR A 100 4.91 0.15 9.68
CA THR A 100 4.06 0.10 8.48
C THR A 100 2.64 -0.25 8.91
N GLU A 101 1.68 0.59 8.53
CA GLU A 101 0.26 0.36 8.73
C GLU A 101 -0.39 0.20 7.38
N ASN A 102 -0.99 -0.97 7.13
CA ASN A 102 -1.72 -1.30 5.92
C ASN A 102 -3.20 -1.44 6.20
N THR A 103 -4.03 -0.77 5.44
CA THR A 103 -5.48 -0.90 5.47
C THR A 103 -5.99 -1.26 4.08
N LEU A 104 -6.61 -2.44 3.98
CA LEU A 104 -7.20 -2.94 2.74
C LEU A 104 -8.71 -3.04 2.87
N ILE A 105 -9.41 -2.43 1.93
CA ILE A 105 -10.86 -2.58 1.74
C ILE A 105 -11.08 -3.18 0.37
N SER A 106 -11.89 -4.23 0.29
CA SER A 106 -12.26 -4.82 -1.00
C SER A 106 -13.71 -5.26 -1.04
N GLY A 107 -14.30 -5.18 -2.22
CA GLY A 107 -15.65 -5.63 -2.49
C GLY A 107 -15.74 -6.34 -3.83
N LEU A 108 -16.53 -7.41 -3.88
CA LEU A 108 -16.83 -8.16 -5.09
C LEU A 108 -18.34 -8.32 -5.22
N VAL A 109 -18.85 -7.97 -6.39
CA VAL A 109 -20.23 -8.28 -6.79
C VAL A 109 -20.19 -9.08 -8.07
N GLY A 110 -20.91 -10.17 -8.13
CA GLY A 110 -21.00 -11.02 -9.30
C GLY A 110 -22.42 -11.52 -9.56
N ILE A 111 -22.79 -11.58 -10.83
CA ILE A 111 -24.04 -12.16 -11.30
C ILE A 111 -23.70 -13.18 -12.38
N ALA A 112 -24.32 -14.34 -12.34
CA ALA A 112 -24.16 -15.38 -13.33
C ALA A 112 -25.54 -15.86 -13.82
N TYR A 113 -25.69 -15.93 -15.12
CA TYR A 113 -26.87 -16.48 -15.77
C TYR A 113 -26.47 -17.67 -16.62
N LYS A 114 -27.10 -18.81 -16.39
CA LYS A 114 -26.84 -20.07 -17.09
C LYS A 114 -28.11 -20.56 -17.78
N THR A 115 -28.00 -20.81 -19.07
CA THR A 115 -28.99 -21.52 -19.88
C THR A 115 -28.51 -22.95 -20.16
N GLN A 116 -29.26 -23.70 -20.97
CA GLN A 116 -28.80 -25.05 -21.38
C GLN A 116 -27.47 -25.02 -22.16
N ASN A 117 -27.31 -24.04 -23.04
CA ASN A 117 -26.17 -24.02 -24.00
C ASN A 117 -25.24 -22.81 -23.78
N ALA A 118 -25.51 -21.96 -22.78
CA ALA A 118 -24.68 -20.79 -22.54
C ALA A 118 -24.58 -20.44 -21.04
N LYS A 119 -23.46 -19.82 -20.68
CA LYS A 119 -23.24 -19.25 -19.34
C LYS A 119 -22.64 -17.85 -19.49
N TYR A 120 -23.25 -16.89 -18.85
CA TYR A 120 -22.76 -15.52 -18.76
C TYR A 120 -22.44 -15.20 -17.31
N LYS A 121 -21.32 -14.50 -17.09
CA LYS A 121 -20.94 -14.04 -15.75
C LYS A 121 -20.42 -12.62 -15.86
N LEU A 122 -21.03 -11.71 -15.10
CA LEU A 122 -20.51 -10.37 -14.86
C LEU A 122 -19.96 -10.32 -13.44
N SER A 123 -18.77 -9.81 -13.25
CA SER A 123 -18.19 -9.56 -11.93
C SER A 123 -17.52 -8.19 -11.89
N VAL A 124 -17.73 -7.52 -10.78
CA VAL A 124 -17.12 -6.22 -10.47
C VAL A 124 -16.35 -6.37 -9.17
N LEU A 125 -15.05 -6.12 -9.24
CA LEU A 125 -14.14 -6.10 -8.11
C LEU A 125 -13.68 -4.65 -7.86
N GLY A 126 -13.82 -4.18 -6.65
CA GLY A 126 -13.21 -2.96 -6.16
C GLY A 126 -12.25 -3.28 -5.03
N LEU A 127 -11.08 -2.65 -5.05
CA LEU A 127 -10.05 -2.82 -4.03
C LEU A 127 -9.39 -1.46 -3.78
N GLN A 128 -9.20 -1.12 -2.52
CA GLN A 128 -8.46 0.05 -2.10
C GLN A 128 -7.51 -0.34 -0.98
N ASN A 129 -6.24 -0.02 -1.16
CA ASN A 129 -5.19 -0.21 -0.16
C ASN A 129 -4.59 1.14 0.20
N GLY A 130 -4.53 1.44 1.50
CA GLY A 130 -3.79 2.56 2.07
C GLY A 130 -2.62 2.04 2.89
N GLU A 131 -1.43 2.52 2.60
CA GLU A 131 -0.20 2.19 3.33
C GLU A 131 0.35 3.46 3.97
N LYS A 132 0.57 3.43 5.27
CA LYS A 132 1.21 4.51 6.02
C LYS A 132 2.52 3.96 6.60
N LYS A 133 3.63 4.62 6.27
CA LYS A 133 4.94 4.33 6.85
C LYS A 133 5.40 5.48 7.71
N THR A 134 5.90 5.14 8.87
CA THR A 134 6.47 6.12 9.80
C THR A 134 7.81 5.58 10.29
N ALA A 135 8.87 6.38 10.14
CA ALA A 135 10.19 6.00 10.61
C ALA A 135 10.82 7.13 11.42
N LYS A 136 11.47 6.75 12.50
CA LYS A 136 12.39 7.60 13.28
C LYS A 136 13.79 7.04 13.12
N ILE A 137 14.65 7.76 12.44
CA ILE A 137 15.98 7.27 12.05
C ILE A 137 17.03 8.24 12.56
N ASN A 138 17.99 7.71 13.30
CA ASN A 138 19.25 8.37 13.61
C ASN A 138 20.28 7.98 12.56
N THR A 139 20.89 8.97 11.91
CA THR A 139 21.91 8.80 10.88
C THR A 139 23.22 9.39 11.38
N VAL A 140 24.30 8.63 11.29
CA VAL A 140 25.66 9.07 11.62
C VAL A 140 26.52 8.90 10.37
N SER A 141 27.17 9.97 9.94
CA SER A 141 28.16 9.93 8.86
C SER A 141 29.53 9.56 9.41
N ASP A 142 30.29 8.78 8.66
CA ASP A 142 31.61 8.25 8.99
C ASP A 142 31.82 7.90 10.49
N PRO A 143 31.00 6.95 11.03
CA PRO A 143 31.04 6.60 12.44
C PRO A 143 32.38 5.96 12.83
N THR A 144 32.78 6.09 14.09
CA THR A 144 33.86 5.29 14.67
C THR A 144 33.45 3.82 14.73
N ALA A 145 34.38 2.89 14.67
CA ALA A 145 34.11 1.46 14.56
C ALA A 145 33.24 0.90 15.71
N ASP A 146 33.33 1.49 16.89
CA ASP A 146 32.73 0.95 18.13
C ASP A 146 31.61 1.80 18.68
N ASP A 147 31.24 2.92 18.02
CA ASP A 147 30.22 3.83 18.53
C ASP A 147 29.52 4.57 17.39
N PHE A 148 28.24 4.92 17.60
CA PHE A 148 27.47 5.78 16.73
C PHE A 148 27.87 7.27 16.89
N THR A 149 29.15 7.55 16.94
CA THR A 149 29.69 8.91 16.98
C THR A 149 30.43 9.25 15.67
N PRO A 150 30.28 10.47 15.17
CA PRO A 150 31.03 10.93 14.00
C PRO A 150 32.53 10.88 14.27
N ARG A 151 33.31 10.49 13.27
CA ARG A 151 34.78 10.38 13.38
C ARG A 151 35.48 11.74 13.40
N LEU A 152 34.96 12.67 12.61
CA LEU A 152 35.53 14.01 12.44
C LEU A 152 34.50 15.07 12.89
N ILE A 153 34.98 16.25 13.23
CA ILE A 153 34.15 17.40 13.58
C ILE A 153 33.28 17.85 12.39
N SER A 154 33.76 17.59 11.15
CA SER A 154 33.00 17.87 9.92
C SER A 154 31.87 16.87 9.63
N ASP A 155 31.88 15.74 10.30
CA ASP A 155 30.88 14.73 10.14
C ASP A 155 29.63 15.07 10.99
N TYR A 156 28.52 14.47 10.66
CA TYR A 156 27.24 14.86 11.26
C TYR A 156 26.47 13.68 11.84
N THR A 157 25.65 14.02 12.81
CA THR A 157 24.55 13.18 13.27
C THR A 157 23.25 13.88 12.92
N ALA A 158 22.32 13.15 12.30
CA ALA A 158 21.01 13.66 11.93
C ALA A 158 19.90 12.77 12.48
N PHE A 159 18.88 13.41 13.05
CA PHE A 159 17.65 12.76 13.48
C PHE A 159 16.55 13.06 12.46
N ASN A 160 16.02 12.03 11.85
CA ASN A 160 15.03 12.15 10.79
C ASN A 160 13.73 11.45 11.18
N ASP A 161 12.63 12.18 11.04
CA ASP A 161 11.30 11.62 11.04
C ASP A 161 10.81 11.53 9.60
N ASN A 162 10.48 10.33 9.13
CA ASN A 162 9.91 10.10 7.81
C ASN A 162 8.46 9.67 7.94
N LEU A 163 7.57 10.40 7.26
CA LEU A 163 6.15 10.12 7.20
C LEU A 163 5.77 9.95 5.73
N GLU A 164 5.34 8.76 5.37
CA GLU A 164 4.93 8.42 4.01
C GLU A 164 3.51 7.87 4.02
N TYR A 165 2.70 8.30 3.07
CA TYR A 165 1.38 7.73 2.81
C TYR A 165 1.24 7.41 1.34
N GLY A 166 0.90 6.16 1.06
CA GLY A 166 0.60 5.67 -0.28
C GLY A 166 -0.81 5.09 -0.35
N GLN A 167 -1.53 5.41 -1.40
CA GLN A 167 -2.84 4.84 -1.66
C GLN A 167 -2.89 4.23 -3.05
N ARG A 168 -3.44 3.02 -3.14
CA ARG A 168 -3.65 2.32 -4.41
C ARG A 168 -5.09 1.84 -4.49
N SER A 169 -5.72 2.03 -5.63
CA SER A 169 -7.05 1.52 -5.91
C SER A 169 -7.05 0.72 -7.20
N LEU A 170 -7.83 -0.35 -7.21
CA LEU A 170 -8.07 -1.17 -8.37
C LEU A 170 -9.58 -1.37 -8.52
N THR A 171 -10.08 -1.11 -9.71
CA THR A 171 -11.43 -1.51 -10.10
C THR A 171 -11.33 -2.38 -11.34
N ASN A 172 -11.96 -3.54 -11.29
CA ASN A 172 -12.00 -4.47 -12.42
C ASN A 172 -13.45 -4.88 -12.69
N ILE A 173 -13.85 -4.76 -13.94
CA ILE A 173 -15.14 -5.23 -14.44
C ILE A 173 -14.85 -6.33 -15.44
N LEU A 174 -15.39 -7.51 -15.22
CA LEU A 174 -15.15 -8.67 -16.05
C LEU A 174 -16.47 -9.30 -16.50
N LEU A 175 -16.71 -9.32 -17.80
CA LEU A 175 -17.81 -10.03 -18.42
C LEU A 175 -17.27 -11.28 -19.13
N ASN A 176 -17.79 -12.45 -18.79
CA ASN A 176 -17.42 -13.72 -19.39
C ASN A 176 -18.64 -14.37 -20.03
N GLY A 177 -18.44 -15.01 -21.17
CA GLY A 177 -19.42 -15.87 -21.78
C GLY A 177 -18.83 -17.21 -22.18
N THR A 178 -19.59 -18.27 -21.98
CA THR A 178 -19.29 -19.61 -22.45
C THR A 178 -20.48 -20.10 -23.25
N HIS A 179 -20.24 -20.60 -24.45
CA HIS A 179 -21.25 -21.16 -25.36
C HIS A 179 -20.88 -22.57 -25.71
N TYR A 180 -21.89 -23.44 -25.75
CA TYR A 180 -21.76 -24.84 -26.20
C TYR A 180 -22.58 -25.04 -27.45
N PHE A 181 -21.98 -25.66 -28.45
CA PHE A 181 -22.60 -25.95 -29.76
C PHE A 181 -22.44 -27.43 -30.09
N GLY A 182 -23.38 -27.97 -30.90
CA GLY A 182 -23.30 -29.33 -31.39
C GLY A 182 -23.28 -30.38 -30.30
N ASP A 183 -24.29 -30.41 -29.44
CA ASP A 183 -24.42 -31.34 -28.30
C ASP A 183 -23.16 -31.40 -27.42
N THR A 184 -22.59 -30.22 -27.12
CA THR A 184 -21.40 -30.02 -26.27
C THR A 184 -20.05 -30.38 -26.92
N GLN A 185 -19.99 -30.70 -28.23
CA GLN A 185 -18.73 -31.00 -28.91
C GLN A 185 -17.84 -29.76 -29.08
N TRP A 186 -18.42 -28.58 -29.22
CA TRP A 186 -17.71 -27.31 -29.38
C TRP A 186 -18.01 -26.37 -28.23
N LYS A 187 -16.94 -25.78 -27.68
CA LYS A 187 -17.01 -24.78 -26.58
C LYS A 187 -16.33 -23.51 -27.03
N LEU A 188 -17.04 -22.39 -26.92
CA LEU A 188 -16.50 -21.06 -27.14
C LEU A 188 -16.51 -20.31 -25.80
N ASP A 189 -15.33 -19.92 -25.32
CA ASP A 189 -15.17 -19.06 -24.16
C ASP A 189 -14.64 -17.69 -24.59
N TRP A 190 -15.27 -16.63 -24.11
CA TRP A 190 -14.81 -15.27 -24.31
C TRP A 190 -14.83 -14.48 -23.01
N LYS A 191 -13.95 -13.49 -22.93
CA LYS A 191 -13.82 -12.59 -21.79
C LYS A 191 -13.66 -11.17 -22.30
N LEU A 192 -14.32 -10.23 -21.62
CA LEU A 192 -14.23 -8.80 -21.86
C LEU A 192 -13.94 -8.10 -20.54
N SER A 193 -12.89 -7.31 -20.53
CA SER A 193 -12.52 -6.43 -19.40
C SER A 193 -12.02 -5.12 -20.00
N PRO A 194 -12.55 -3.96 -19.58
CA PRO A 194 -12.05 -2.65 -19.99
C PRO A 194 -10.69 -2.35 -19.37
#